data_aecdb7d075381af61a1bbb719c2ef726
#
_entry.id   aecdb7d075381af61a1bbb719c2ef726
#
_cell.length_a   1.000
_cell.length_b   1.000
_cell.length_c   1.000
_cell.angle_alpha   90.00
_cell.angle_beta   90.00
_cell.angle_gamma   90.00
#
_symmetry.space_group_name_H-M   'P 1'
#
loop_
_entity.id
_entity.type
_entity.pdbx_description
1 polymer ?
#
loop_
_entity_poly.entity_id
_entity_poly.type
_entity_poly.pdbx_seq_one_letter_code
_entity_poly.pdbx_strand_id
1 'polypeptide(L)'
;LQYTIPFLKDIDSNDPQVNDGKTDITTSEIEGDTQSGTAYKRMKAWTARDFINDVQGADPMGHIIGRVAKYWNKYRQRQIIKLLNGIFGITGDTELSQHIYNVATTGANVTDANKIGATTLNDAITKALGDHKDSFALAVMHSDVAKTLENLQLLEYRKYTDPRGITSTLSIADYNGKLVIVDDGMPVADSTSATGVKEYTTYLLGTGSILMGKGNQSYPVEAMREPTKNGGQDTLITRVTEALHPNGFSFEPTEKKLIYNDTELWTSASWKRKMPHKTIPMAKLVTNG
;
A
#
# COMPACT_ATOMS: atom_id res chain seq x y z
N LEU A 1 -8.70 -11.37 -16.92
CA LEU A 1 -8.05 -11.78 -15.66
C LEU A 1 -8.75 -11.22 -14.42
N GLN A 2 -10.07 -11.06 -14.48
CA GLN A 2 -10.87 -10.64 -13.33
C GLN A 2 -11.18 -11.84 -12.45
N TYR A 3 -11.22 -11.61 -11.15
CA TYR A 3 -11.64 -12.58 -10.13
C TYR A 3 -12.65 -11.91 -9.18
N THR A 4 -13.41 -12.74 -8.49
CA THR A 4 -14.43 -12.29 -7.54
C THR A 4 -14.21 -13.00 -6.22
N ILE A 5 -14.25 -12.24 -5.13
CA ILE A 5 -14.14 -12.73 -3.75
C ILE A 5 -15.50 -12.53 -3.10
N PRO A 6 -16.24 -13.59 -2.78
CA PRO A 6 -17.50 -13.48 -2.04
C PRO A 6 -17.22 -13.16 -0.58
N PHE A 7 -18.10 -12.40 0.05
CA PHE A 7 -18.09 -12.15 1.48
C PHE A 7 -19.54 -12.04 2.01
N LEU A 8 -19.70 -12.27 3.30
CA LEU A 8 -20.98 -12.06 3.98
C LEU A 8 -20.94 -10.67 4.64
N LYS A 9 -22.04 -9.96 4.57
CA LYS A 9 -22.23 -8.71 5.32
C LYS A 9 -22.41 -9.04 6.81
N ASP A 10 -22.12 -8.07 7.66
CA ASP A 10 -22.43 -8.20 9.08
C ASP A 10 -23.94 -8.32 9.31
N ILE A 11 -24.31 -8.92 10.45
CA ILE A 11 -25.69 -8.98 10.91
C ILE A 11 -26.16 -7.54 11.12
N ASP A 12 -27.43 -7.27 10.78
CA ASP A 12 -27.99 -5.95 10.99
C ASP A 12 -27.90 -5.53 12.48
N SER A 13 -27.79 -4.24 12.72
CA SER A 13 -27.69 -3.65 14.05
C SER A 13 -29.05 -3.17 14.56
N ASN A 14 -30.18 -3.73 14.06
CA ASN A 14 -31.49 -3.38 14.51
C ASN A 14 -31.72 -3.82 15.96
N ASP A 15 -32.45 -3.03 16.70
CA ASP A 15 -32.74 -3.36 18.07
C ASP A 15 -33.56 -4.68 18.16
N PRO A 16 -33.31 -5.50 19.17
CA PRO A 16 -34.04 -6.74 19.36
C PRO A 16 -35.51 -6.46 19.61
N GLN A 17 -36.36 -7.31 19.04
CA GLN A 17 -37.80 -7.23 19.24
C GLN A 17 -38.17 -7.53 20.69
N VAL A 18 -39.16 -6.79 21.23
CA VAL A 18 -39.69 -7.04 22.57
C VAL A 18 -40.47 -8.36 22.57
N ASN A 19 -40.15 -9.25 23.48
CA ASN A 19 -40.91 -10.47 23.67
C ASN A 19 -42.16 -10.18 24.54
N ASP A 20 -43.28 -10.02 23.89
CA ASP A 20 -44.60 -9.80 24.55
C ASP A 20 -45.43 -11.10 24.72
N GLY A 21 -44.87 -12.24 24.30
CA GLY A 21 -45.51 -13.55 24.33
C GLY A 21 -46.68 -13.71 23.35
N LYS A 22 -46.86 -12.77 22.40
CA LYS A 22 -47.96 -12.77 21.43
C LYS A 22 -47.53 -12.49 20.01
N THR A 23 -46.48 -11.65 19.82
CA THR A 23 -45.98 -11.23 18.51
C THR A 23 -44.98 -12.23 17.99
N ASP A 24 -45.11 -12.65 16.73
CA ASP A 24 -44.14 -13.53 16.07
C ASP A 24 -42.80 -12.84 15.89
N ILE A 25 -41.71 -13.62 15.99
CA ILE A 25 -40.33 -13.11 15.79
C ILE A 25 -40.13 -12.81 14.33
N THR A 26 -39.66 -11.59 14.03
CA THR A 26 -39.21 -11.19 12.68
C THR A 26 -37.82 -11.71 12.46
N THR A 27 -37.58 -12.44 11.38
CA THR A 27 -36.25 -12.96 11.01
C THR A 27 -35.54 -12.00 10.07
N SER A 28 -34.27 -11.74 10.35
CA SER A 28 -33.37 -11.05 9.41
C SER A 28 -32.50 -12.07 8.66
N GLU A 29 -32.28 -11.84 7.38
CA GLU A 29 -31.44 -12.69 6.55
C GLU A 29 -30.02 -12.12 6.47
N ILE A 30 -29.03 -13.01 6.44
CA ILE A 30 -27.64 -12.62 6.19
C ILE A 30 -27.45 -12.44 4.69
N GLU A 31 -27.12 -11.21 4.27
CA GLU A 31 -26.83 -10.90 2.88
C GLU A 31 -25.37 -11.19 2.51
N GLY A 32 -25.17 -11.74 1.32
CA GLY A 32 -23.86 -11.87 0.71
C GLY A 32 -23.60 -10.76 -0.32
N ASP A 33 -22.35 -10.36 -0.46
CA ASP A 33 -21.90 -9.48 -1.53
C ASP A 33 -20.55 -9.97 -2.09
N THR A 34 -20.05 -9.33 -3.13
CA THR A 34 -18.83 -9.74 -3.81
C THR A 34 -17.90 -8.55 -4.05
N GLN A 35 -16.60 -8.81 -3.86
CA GLN A 35 -15.54 -7.90 -4.27
C GLN A 35 -14.90 -8.42 -5.55
N SER A 36 -14.79 -7.58 -6.57
CA SER A 36 -14.09 -7.92 -7.79
C SER A 36 -12.68 -7.32 -7.79
N GLY A 37 -11.75 -8.08 -8.34
CA GLY A 37 -10.40 -7.62 -8.57
C GLY A 37 -9.88 -8.06 -9.92
N THR A 38 -8.70 -7.59 -10.29
CA THR A 38 -8.05 -7.98 -11.54
C THR A 38 -6.58 -8.31 -11.30
N ALA A 39 -6.11 -9.36 -11.98
CA ALA A 39 -4.71 -9.67 -12.01
C ALA A 39 -4.02 -8.90 -13.15
N TYR A 40 -2.82 -8.43 -12.90
CA TYR A 40 -1.99 -7.76 -13.89
C TYR A 40 -0.79 -8.63 -14.27
N LYS A 41 -0.43 -8.55 -15.56
CA LYS A 41 0.76 -9.22 -16.10
C LYS A 41 1.80 -8.17 -16.44
N ARG A 42 3.04 -8.38 -16.00
CA ARG A 42 4.15 -7.49 -16.31
C ARG A 42 5.35 -8.31 -16.74
N MET A 43 6.13 -7.73 -17.64
CA MET A 43 7.36 -8.33 -18.13
C MET A 43 8.46 -7.28 -18.19
N LYS A 44 9.69 -7.74 -17.96
CA LYS A 44 10.89 -6.92 -18.08
C LYS A 44 12.03 -7.79 -18.59
N ALA A 45 12.80 -7.24 -19.52
CA ALA A 45 14.01 -7.87 -20.04
C ALA A 45 15.22 -7.00 -19.79
N TRP A 46 16.36 -7.63 -19.58
CA TRP A 46 17.68 -6.99 -19.45
C TRP A 46 18.65 -7.70 -20.38
N THR A 47 19.54 -6.93 -21.01
CA THR A 47 20.52 -7.42 -21.97
C THR A 47 21.91 -7.16 -21.45
N ALA A 48 22.77 -8.17 -21.56
CA ALA A 48 24.22 -8.08 -21.36
C ALA A 48 24.93 -8.32 -22.69
N ARG A 49 25.88 -7.46 -23.06
CA ARG A 49 26.68 -7.59 -24.29
C ARG A 49 28.00 -8.24 -23.97
N ASP A 50 28.50 -9.14 -24.84
CA ASP A 50 29.76 -9.82 -24.67
C ASP A 50 30.94 -8.82 -24.63
N PHE A 51 30.87 -7.76 -25.44
CA PHE A 51 31.88 -6.71 -25.47
C PHE A 51 32.19 -6.10 -24.08
N ILE A 52 31.22 -6.04 -23.19
CA ILE A 52 31.44 -5.53 -21.82
C ILE A 52 32.29 -6.52 -21.01
N ASN A 53 32.04 -7.83 -21.19
CA ASN A 53 32.84 -8.88 -20.55
C ASN A 53 34.30 -8.82 -21.04
N ASP A 54 34.49 -8.70 -22.36
CA ASP A 54 35.79 -8.72 -22.99
C ASP A 54 36.66 -7.51 -22.60
N VAL A 55 36.04 -6.32 -22.50
CA VAL A 55 36.79 -5.08 -22.20
C VAL A 55 36.97 -4.87 -20.70
N GLN A 56 35.99 -5.19 -19.88
CA GLN A 56 36.02 -4.89 -18.44
C GLN A 56 36.32 -6.10 -17.56
N GLY A 57 36.28 -7.32 -18.11
CA GLY A 57 36.41 -8.55 -17.32
C GLY A 57 35.31 -8.73 -16.28
N ALA A 58 34.17 -8.05 -16.47
CA ALA A 58 33.03 -8.08 -15.56
C ALA A 58 32.03 -9.13 -16.04
N ASP A 59 31.19 -9.67 -15.12
CA ASP A 59 30.05 -10.52 -15.46
C ASP A 59 28.75 -9.71 -15.30
N PRO A 60 28.28 -8.97 -16.33
CA PRO A 60 27.08 -8.17 -16.25
C PRO A 60 25.82 -9.04 -16.13
N MET A 61 25.80 -10.25 -16.69
CA MET A 61 24.63 -11.12 -16.59
C MET A 61 24.47 -11.66 -15.17
N GLY A 62 25.54 -12.10 -14.51
CA GLY A 62 25.51 -12.49 -13.10
C GLY A 62 25.06 -11.34 -12.19
N HIS A 63 25.51 -10.12 -12.48
CA HIS A 63 25.06 -8.92 -11.76
C HIS A 63 23.55 -8.65 -11.94
N ILE A 64 23.01 -8.80 -13.16
CA ILE A 64 21.58 -8.67 -13.45
C ILE A 64 20.79 -9.71 -12.67
N ILE A 65 21.18 -11.00 -12.76
CA ILE A 65 20.49 -12.11 -12.07
C ILE A 65 20.41 -11.84 -10.57
N GLY A 66 21.49 -11.42 -9.95
CA GLY A 66 21.53 -11.09 -8.51
C GLY A 66 20.61 -9.92 -8.08
N ARG A 67 20.20 -9.05 -9.04
CA ARG A 67 19.37 -7.87 -8.75
C ARG A 67 17.91 -7.97 -9.18
N VAL A 68 17.53 -8.97 -9.95
CA VAL A 68 16.17 -9.16 -10.45
C VAL A 68 15.13 -9.23 -9.33
N ALA A 69 15.41 -9.99 -8.28
CA ALA A 69 14.50 -10.10 -7.13
C ALA A 69 14.28 -8.74 -6.44
N LYS A 70 15.34 -7.96 -6.25
CA LYS A 70 15.26 -6.61 -5.68
C LYS A 70 14.45 -5.66 -6.57
N TYR A 71 14.60 -5.77 -7.90
CA TYR A 71 13.82 -4.98 -8.86
C TYR A 71 12.33 -5.25 -8.71
N TRP A 72 11.90 -6.53 -8.69
CA TRP A 72 10.49 -6.88 -8.57
C TRP A 72 9.91 -6.52 -7.21
N ASN A 73 10.67 -6.64 -6.11
CA ASN A 73 10.23 -6.20 -4.79
C ASN A 73 9.99 -4.68 -4.77
N LYS A 74 10.93 -3.88 -5.33
CA LYS A 74 10.76 -2.43 -5.43
C LYS A 74 9.60 -2.05 -6.37
N TYR A 75 9.34 -2.85 -7.41
CA TYR A 75 8.18 -2.65 -8.28
C TYR A 75 6.87 -2.85 -7.50
N ARG A 76 6.73 -3.96 -6.74
CA ARG A 76 5.54 -4.23 -5.90
C ARG A 76 5.29 -3.13 -4.88
N GLN A 77 6.33 -2.68 -4.20
CA GLN A 77 6.25 -1.56 -3.26
C GLN A 77 5.63 -0.31 -3.91
N ARG A 78 6.09 0.06 -5.10
CA ARG A 78 5.51 1.17 -5.87
C ARG A 78 4.06 0.92 -6.29
N GLN A 79 3.69 -0.33 -6.61
CA GLN A 79 2.31 -0.66 -6.95
C GLN A 79 1.38 -0.52 -5.74
N ILE A 80 1.81 -0.93 -4.56
CA ILE A 80 1.06 -0.74 -3.31
C ILE A 80 0.83 0.74 -3.02
N ILE A 81 1.85 1.58 -3.15
CA ILE A 81 1.73 3.02 -2.94
C ILE A 81 0.75 3.65 -3.95
N LYS A 82 0.84 3.26 -5.24
CA LYS A 82 -0.09 3.73 -6.28
C LYS A 82 -1.52 3.29 -6.01
N LEU A 83 -1.72 2.04 -5.58
CA LEU A 83 -3.02 1.51 -5.18
C LEU A 83 -3.63 2.34 -4.06
N LEU A 84 -2.88 2.57 -2.97
CA LEU A 84 -3.35 3.36 -1.83
C LEU A 84 -3.68 4.80 -2.25
N ASN A 85 -2.84 5.40 -3.08
CA ASN A 85 -3.11 6.74 -3.61
C ASN A 85 -4.40 6.77 -4.46
N GLY A 86 -4.65 5.74 -5.26
CA GLY A 86 -5.90 5.59 -6.03
C GLY A 86 -7.11 5.43 -5.13
N ILE A 87 -7.05 4.59 -4.11
CA ILE A 87 -8.15 4.36 -3.17
C ILE A 87 -8.50 5.65 -2.41
N PHE A 88 -7.51 6.33 -1.83
CA PHE A 88 -7.74 7.60 -1.13
C PHE A 88 -8.01 8.79 -2.05
N GLY A 89 -7.95 8.60 -3.36
CA GLY A 89 -8.37 9.55 -4.38
C GLY A 89 -9.84 9.39 -4.80
N ILE A 90 -10.59 8.42 -4.27
CA ILE A 90 -12.01 8.24 -4.57
C ILE A 90 -12.78 9.45 -4.02
N THR A 91 -13.49 10.13 -4.90
CA THR A 91 -14.35 11.26 -4.56
C THR A 91 -15.82 10.83 -4.50
N GLY A 92 -16.59 11.47 -3.64
CA GLY A 92 -18.03 11.19 -3.51
C GLY A 92 -18.41 10.13 -2.46
N ASP A 93 -17.45 9.46 -1.84
CA ASP A 93 -17.69 8.58 -0.69
C ASP A 93 -17.40 9.35 0.61
N THR A 94 -18.47 9.80 1.28
CA THR A 94 -18.38 10.59 2.53
C THR A 94 -17.81 9.79 3.69
N GLU A 95 -18.05 8.48 3.73
CA GLU A 95 -17.54 7.62 4.79
C GLU A 95 -16.04 7.34 4.60
N LEU A 96 -15.58 7.17 3.35
CA LEU A 96 -14.14 7.03 3.06
C LEU A 96 -13.37 8.30 3.39
N SER A 97 -14.01 9.47 3.32
CA SER A 97 -13.38 10.75 3.71
C SER A 97 -13.00 10.80 5.20
N GLN A 98 -13.64 9.99 6.06
CA GLN A 98 -13.28 9.86 7.47
C GLN A 98 -11.92 9.17 7.65
N HIS A 99 -11.52 8.34 6.70
CA HIS A 99 -10.20 7.69 6.68
C HIS A 99 -9.06 8.61 6.23
N ILE A 100 -9.37 9.85 5.88
CA ILE A 100 -8.37 10.86 5.51
C ILE A 100 -8.29 11.90 6.62
N TYR A 101 -7.15 11.98 7.29
CA TYR A 101 -6.86 13.01 8.27
C TYR A 101 -5.78 13.94 7.71
N ASN A 102 -6.16 15.18 7.46
CA ASN A 102 -5.26 16.19 6.90
C ASN A 102 -5.09 17.32 7.91
N VAL A 103 -3.87 17.50 8.39
CA VAL A 103 -3.43 18.63 9.24
C VAL A 103 -2.46 19.55 8.52
N ALA A 104 -2.04 19.16 7.29
CA ALA A 104 -1.13 19.97 6.49
C ALA A 104 -1.78 21.30 6.07
N THR A 105 -0.98 22.33 6.03
CA THR A 105 -1.34 23.63 5.46
C THR A 105 -0.68 23.83 4.10
N THR A 106 -1.39 24.47 3.19
CA THR A 106 -0.84 24.92 1.90
C THR A 106 -0.21 26.32 1.99
N GLY A 107 -0.44 27.04 3.10
CA GLY A 107 0.11 28.38 3.33
C GLY A 107 1.56 28.39 3.76
N ALA A 108 2.23 29.53 3.66
CA ALA A 108 3.64 29.72 4.04
C ALA A 108 3.91 29.52 5.54
N ASN A 109 2.92 29.66 6.39
CA ASN A 109 3.05 29.57 7.84
C ASN A 109 2.78 28.13 8.31
N VAL A 110 3.77 27.28 8.20
CA VAL A 110 3.74 25.92 8.77
C VAL A 110 4.02 26.03 10.27
N THR A 111 3.08 25.58 11.09
CA THR A 111 3.22 25.50 12.55
C THR A 111 3.45 24.07 12.99
N ASP A 112 3.80 23.84 14.25
CA ASP A 112 3.97 22.49 14.78
C ASP A 112 2.65 21.68 14.77
N ALA A 113 1.50 22.35 14.79
CA ALA A 113 0.20 21.70 14.62
C ALA A 113 -0.02 21.08 13.22
N ASN A 114 0.73 21.54 12.21
CA ASN A 114 0.65 21.05 10.84
C ASN A 114 1.65 19.88 10.57
N LYS A 115 2.56 19.64 11.53
CA LYS A 115 3.54 18.55 11.47
C LYS A 115 3.02 17.33 12.19
N ILE A 116 3.72 16.21 11.98
CA ILE A 116 3.44 15.01 12.75
C ILE A 116 3.90 15.20 14.20
N GLY A 117 3.08 14.77 15.16
CA GLY A 117 3.35 14.92 16.58
C GLY A 117 2.77 13.76 17.39
N ALA A 118 2.88 13.81 18.71
CA ALA A 118 2.51 12.70 19.62
C ALA A 118 1.05 12.22 19.47
N THR A 119 0.11 13.10 19.16
CA THR A 119 -1.33 12.78 19.06
C THR A 119 -1.81 12.56 17.65
N THR A 120 -1.11 13.07 16.64
CA THR A 120 -1.57 13.12 15.23
C THR A 120 -1.94 11.75 14.66
N LEU A 121 -1.15 10.72 15.00
CA LEU A 121 -1.43 9.35 14.57
C LEU A 121 -2.71 8.82 15.22
N ASN A 122 -2.86 9.05 16.54
CA ASN A 122 -4.02 8.58 17.28
C ASN A 122 -5.31 9.29 16.83
N ASP A 123 -5.22 10.57 16.52
CA ASP A 123 -6.34 11.35 15.98
C ASP A 123 -6.77 10.82 14.61
N ALA A 124 -5.80 10.49 13.74
CA ALA A 124 -6.07 9.89 12.43
C ALA A 124 -6.77 8.53 12.56
N ILE A 125 -6.28 7.66 13.45
CA ILE A 125 -6.85 6.34 13.71
C ILE A 125 -8.26 6.46 14.31
N THR A 126 -8.44 7.33 15.28
CA THR A 126 -9.74 7.54 15.93
C THR A 126 -10.78 8.09 14.96
N LYS A 127 -10.38 9.02 14.08
CA LYS A 127 -11.25 9.53 13.03
C LYS A 127 -11.67 8.45 12.04
N ALA A 128 -10.76 7.52 11.68
CA ALA A 128 -11.00 6.48 10.69
C ALA A 128 -11.93 5.37 11.22
N LEU A 129 -11.60 4.78 12.36
CA LEU A 129 -12.25 3.57 12.87
C LEU A 129 -12.86 3.71 14.28
N GLY A 130 -12.61 4.81 15.00
CA GLY A 130 -13.14 5.04 16.34
C GLY A 130 -12.73 3.95 17.32
N ASP A 131 -13.68 3.13 17.71
CA ASP A 131 -13.55 2.03 18.68
C ASP A 131 -12.69 0.84 18.17
N HIS A 132 -12.57 0.66 16.84
CA HIS A 132 -11.76 -0.40 16.22
C HIS A 132 -10.30 -0.01 15.95
N LYS A 133 -9.75 0.94 16.71
CA LYS A 133 -8.37 1.47 16.54
C LYS A 133 -7.25 0.42 16.60
N ASP A 134 -7.48 -0.69 17.27
CA ASP A 134 -6.49 -1.76 17.44
C ASP A 134 -6.24 -2.57 16.16
N SER A 135 -7.10 -2.40 15.15
CA SER A 135 -6.94 -3.03 13.83
C SER A 135 -5.71 -2.56 13.07
N PHE A 136 -5.20 -1.36 13.36
CA PHE A 136 -4.00 -0.84 12.71
C PHE A 136 -2.72 -1.43 13.30
N ALA A 137 -1.80 -1.84 12.42
CA ALA A 137 -0.54 -2.48 12.81
C ALA A 137 0.70 -1.76 12.24
N LEU A 138 0.55 -1.07 11.11
CA LEU A 138 1.67 -0.56 10.31
C LEU A 138 1.44 0.90 9.93
N ALA A 139 2.51 1.70 10.02
CA ALA A 139 2.58 3.06 9.47
C ALA A 139 3.70 3.13 8.43
N VAL A 140 3.38 3.58 7.21
CA VAL A 140 4.35 3.80 6.15
C VAL A 140 4.46 5.29 5.90
N MET A 141 5.66 5.85 6.04
CA MET A 141 5.90 7.29 5.99
C MET A 141 7.18 7.66 5.22
N HIS A 142 7.27 8.91 4.80
CA HIS A 142 8.46 9.47 4.17
C HIS A 142 9.56 9.72 5.21
N SER A 143 10.83 9.72 4.79
CA SER A 143 11.99 9.96 5.67
C SER A 143 11.96 11.31 6.39
N ASP A 144 11.44 12.37 5.76
CA ASP A 144 11.31 13.68 6.41
C ASP A 144 10.32 13.67 7.59
N VAL A 145 9.24 12.90 7.46
CA VAL A 145 8.27 12.69 8.55
C VAL A 145 8.88 11.88 9.68
N ALA A 146 9.60 10.81 9.33
CA ALA A 146 10.32 9.98 10.31
C ALA A 146 11.37 10.80 11.07
N LYS A 147 12.14 11.66 10.38
CA LYS A 147 13.10 12.57 11.00
C LYS A 147 12.44 13.51 12.03
N THR A 148 11.25 14.02 11.74
CA THR A 148 10.52 14.87 12.69
C THR A 148 10.16 14.10 13.96
N LEU A 149 9.68 12.84 13.81
CA LEU A 149 9.40 11.96 14.95
C LEU A 149 10.65 11.57 15.73
N GLU A 150 11.78 11.35 15.07
CA GLU A 150 13.08 11.10 15.71
C GLU A 150 13.52 12.30 16.56
N ASN A 151 13.44 13.50 16.00
CA ASN A 151 13.78 14.75 16.70
C ASN A 151 12.89 14.99 17.93
N LEU A 152 11.63 14.55 17.89
CA LEU A 152 10.68 14.61 19.00
C LEU A 152 10.85 13.43 19.98
N GLN A 153 11.78 12.48 19.70
CA GLN A 153 11.99 11.27 20.49
C GLN A 153 10.74 10.40 20.65
N LEU A 154 9.88 10.41 19.62
CA LEU A 154 8.64 9.63 19.59
C LEU A 154 8.80 8.27 18.91
N LEU A 155 9.91 8.02 18.23
CA LEU A 155 10.24 6.72 17.64
C LEU A 155 11.03 5.87 18.63
N GLU A 156 10.47 4.71 18.93
CA GLU A 156 11.13 3.70 19.77
C GLU A 156 11.74 2.62 18.87
N TYR A 157 13.06 2.53 18.84
CA TYR A 157 13.75 1.48 18.09
C TYR A 157 13.76 0.19 18.89
N ARG A 158 13.33 -0.91 18.26
CA ARG A 158 13.39 -2.24 18.88
C ARG A 158 14.83 -2.65 19.14
N LYS A 159 15.07 -3.20 20.34
CA LYS A 159 16.37 -3.72 20.74
C LYS A 159 16.35 -5.24 20.70
N TYR A 160 17.39 -5.82 20.12
CA TYR A 160 17.64 -7.25 20.17
C TYR A 160 18.82 -7.53 21.09
N THR A 161 18.63 -8.39 22.08
CA THR A 161 19.70 -8.85 22.93
C THR A 161 20.13 -10.25 22.49
N ASP A 162 21.36 -10.39 22.05
CA ASP A 162 21.99 -11.66 21.72
C ASP A 162 22.05 -12.58 22.98
N PRO A 163 22.03 -13.92 22.83
CA PRO A 163 22.30 -14.87 23.93
C PRO A 163 23.57 -14.60 24.74
N ARG A 164 24.50 -13.82 24.19
CA ARG A 164 25.72 -13.35 24.86
C ARG A 164 25.52 -12.08 25.69
N GLY A 165 24.31 -11.55 25.80
CA GLY A 165 24.01 -10.33 26.54
C GLY A 165 24.32 -9.02 25.82
N ILE A 166 24.70 -9.06 24.54
CA ILE A 166 24.97 -7.86 23.74
C ILE A 166 23.62 -7.36 23.18
N THR A 167 23.25 -6.13 23.54
CA THR A 167 22.06 -5.47 23.03
C THR A 167 22.41 -4.63 21.81
N SER A 168 21.80 -4.94 20.65
CA SER A 168 21.89 -4.15 19.44
C SER A 168 20.53 -3.51 19.10
N THR A 169 20.56 -2.28 18.61
CA THR A 169 19.36 -1.59 18.14
C THR A 169 19.05 -2.06 16.72
N LEU A 170 17.81 -2.51 16.50
CA LEU A 170 17.32 -2.85 15.17
C LEU A 170 16.91 -1.58 14.41
N SER A 171 16.98 -1.61 13.10
CA SER A 171 16.48 -0.53 12.23
C SER A 171 14.94 -0.50 12.10
N ILE A 172 14.25 -1.20 13.01
CA ILE A 172 12.79 -1.27 13.06
C ILE A 172 12.34 -0.36 14.19
N ALA A 173 11.51 0.63 13.86
CA ALA A 173 10.98 1.58 14.81
C ALA A 173 9.48 1.35 15.05
N ASP A 174 9.05 1.60 16.27
CA ASP A 174 7.64 1.65 16.64
C ASP A 174 7.23 3.10 16.97
N TYR A 175 6.05 3.49 16.54
CA TYR A 175 5.41 4.76 16.89
C TYR A 175 3.99 4.50 17.38
N ASN A 176 3.69 4.87 18.61
CA ASN A 176 2.40 4.57 19.27
C ASN A 176 1.98 3.08 19.15
N GLY A 177 2.94 2.15 19.28
CA GLY A 177 2.69 0.71 19.19
C GLY A 177 2.42 0.21 17.77
N LYS A 178 2.65 1.04 16.75
CA LYS A 178 2.54 0.67 15.33
C LYS A 178 3.92 0.59 14.71
N LEU A 179 4.16 -0.46 13.94
CA LEU A 179 5.42 -0.63 13.21
C LEU A 179 5.58 0.47 12.17
N VAL A 180 6.74 1.12 12.14
CA VAL A 180 7.06 2.18 11.17
C VAL A 180 7.94 1.62 10.06
N ILE A 181 7.52 1.85 8.82
CA ILE A 181 8.34 1.63 7.62
C ILE A 181 8.58 2.98 6.96
N VAL A 182 9.86 3.29 6.72
CA VAL A 182 10.27 4.52 6.04
C VAL A 182 10.51 4.21 4.56
N ASP A 183 9.85 4.97 3.69
CA ASP A 183 9.97 4.84 2.24
C ASP A 183 9.90 6.21 1.56
N ASP A 184 10.99 6.62 0.90
CA ASP A 184 11.06 7.88 0.14
C ASP A 184 10.22 7.87 -1.14
N GLY A 185 9.63 6.73 -1.51
CA GLY A 185 8.66 6.62 -2.58
C GLY A 185 7.24 7.05 -2.20
N MET A 186 7.02 7.46 -0.95
CA MET A 186 5.72 7.96 -0.48
C MET A 186 5.31 9.24 -1.20
N PRO A 187 4.00 9.46 -1.43
CA PRO A 187 3.53 10.66 -2.11
C PRO A 187 3.88 11.93 -1.33
N VAL A 188 4.56 12.84 -2.03
CA VAL A 188 4.86 14.19 -1.56
C VAL A 188 4.25 15.15 -2.57
N ALA A 189 3.45 16.09 -2.11
CA ALA A 189 2.89 17.15 -2.93
C ALA A 189 3.54 18.50 -2.54
N ASP A 190 3.94 19.27 -3.55
CA ASP A 190 4.37 20.63 -3.33
C ASP A 190 3.14 21.53 -3.17
N SER A 191 3.16 22.44 -2.20
CA SER A 191 2.08 23.39 -2.02
C SER A 191 1.92 24.28 -3.25
N THR A 192 0.69 24.47 -3.68
CA THR A 192 0.36 25.41 -4.76
C THR A 192 0.35 26.87 -4.29
N SER A 193 0.25 27.10 -2.98
CA SER A 193 0.07 28.44 -2.40
C SER A 193 1.37 29.03 -1.82
N ALA A 194 2.36 28.19 -1.52
CA ALA A 194 3.62 28.64 -0.93
C ALA A 194 4.81 27.82 -1.40
N THR A 195 5.85 28.49 -1.90
CA THR A 195 7.08 27.84 -2.36
C THR A 195 7.83 27.21 -1.19
N GLY A 196 8.25 25.95 -1.34
CA GLY A 196 9.04 25.21 -0.35
C GLY A 196 8.21 24.53 0.75
N VAL A 197 6.90 24.71 0.79
CA VAL A 197 6.00 23.98 1.68
C VAL A 197 5.61 22.67 0.98
N LYS A 198 5.81 21.54 1.67
CA LYS A 198 5.49 20.20 1.17
C LYS A 198 4.47 19.54 2.06
N GLU A 199 3.60 18.77 1.43
CA GLU A 199 2.63 17.90 2.09
C GLU A 199 3.08 16.47 1.94
N TYR A 200 3.32 15.80 3.05
CA TYR A 200 3.74 14.41 3.11
C TYR A 200 2.56 13.51 3.46
N THR A 201 2.43 12.43 2.72
CA THR A 201 1.41 11.42 2.99
C THR A 201 2.00 10.26 3.79
N THR A 202 1.33 9.91 4.88
CA THR A 202 1.59 8.69 5.68
C THR A 202 0.40 7.77 5.57
N TYR A 203 0.61 6.50 5.26
CA TYR A 203 -0.45 5.49 5.25
C TYR A 203 -0.40 4.64 6.50
N LEU A 204 -1.58 4.42 7.08
CA LEU A 204 -1.81 3.54 8.20
C LEU A 204 -2.55 2.31 7.70
N LEU A 205 -2.02 1.14 7.96
CA LEU A 205 -2.52 -0.12 7.44
C LEU A 205 -2.70 -1.12 8.58
N GLY A 206 -3.81 -1.82 8.55
CA GLY A 206 -4.05 -2.95 9.44
C GLY A 206 -3.79 -4.29 8.77
N THR A 207 -3.84 -5.34 9.55
CA THR A 207 -3.68 -6.71 9.06
C THR A 207 -4.80 -7.05 8.08
N GLY A 208 -4.45 -7.62 6.92
CA GLY A 208 -5.42 -8.00 5.91
C GLY A 208 -6.00 -6.86 5.07
N SER A 209 -5.48 -5.62 5.20
CA SER A 209 -5.93 -4.47 4.40
C SER A 209 -5.64 -4.61 2.91
N ILE A 210 -4.53 -5.28 2.55
CA ILE A 210 -4.16 -5.55 1.16
C ILE A 210 -3.91 -7.04 1.00
N LEU A 211 -4.63 -7.65 0.07
CA LEU A 211 -4.47 -9.04 -0.30
C LEU A 211 -3.57 -9.14 -1.53
N MET A 212 -2.61 -10.06 -1.50
CA MET A 212 -1.69 -10.30 -2.60
C MET A 212 -1.83 -11.74 -3.10
N GLY A 213 -2.11 -11.88 -4.40
CA GLY A 213 -2.13 -13.17 -5.11
C GLY A 213 -1.03 -13.25 -6.16
N LYS A 214 -0.46 -14.43 -6.35
CA LYS A 214 0.44 -14.73 -7.46
C LYS A 214 -0.26 -15.67 -8.43
N GLY A 215 -0.27 -15.29 -9.70
CA GLY A 215 -0.78 -16.14 -10.77
C GLY A 215 0.31 -17.03 -11.34
N ASN A 216 -0.11 -18.16 -11.94
CA ASN A 216 0.81 -19.04 -12.64
C ASN A 216 1.29 -18.44 -13.95
N GLN A 217 2.57 -18.65 -14.27
CA GLN A 217 3.23 -18.22 -15.49
C GLN A 217 3.96 -19.43 -16.08
N SER A 218 3.71 -19.78 -17.34
CA SER A 218 4.34 -20.94 -17.98
C SER A 218 5.85 -20.80 -18.07
N TYR A 219 6.32 -19.58 -18.37
CA TYR A 219 7.75 -19.26 -18.49
C TYR A 219 8.04 -17.99 -17.70
N PRO A 220 8.25 -18.09 -16.36
CA PRO A 220 8.48 -16.91 -15.53
C PRO A 220 9.84 -16.24 -15.80
N VAL A 221 10.85 -17.04 -16.13
CA VAL A 221 12.21 -16.60 -16.43
C VAL A 221 12.72 -17.35 -17.65
N GLU A 222 13.25 -16.63 -18.60
CA GLU A 222 13.91 -17.18 -19.80
C GLU A 222 15.19 -16.42 -20.07
N ALA A 223 16.23 -17.15 -20.47
CA ALA A 223 17.47 -16.58 -20.99
C ALA A 223 17.55 -16.90 -22.50
N MET A 224 17.87 -15.88 -23.29
CA MET A 224 18.02 -16.00 -24.74
C MET A 224 19.38 -15.45 -25.15
N ARG A 225 20.10 -16.21 -25.99
CA ARG A 225 21.37 -15.76 -26.58
C ARG A 225 21.14 -15.36 -28.02
N GLU A 226 21.64 -14.17 -28.40
CA GLU A 226 21.58 -13.65 -29.76
C GLU A 226 23.01 -13.31 -30.23
N PRO A 227 23.73 -14.29 -30.85
CA PRO A 227 25.14 -14.09 -31.23
C PRO A 227 25.33 -13.11 -32.38
N THR A 228 24.29 -12.86 -33.19
CA THR A 228 24.32 -11.97 -34.34
C THR A 228 24.05 -10.50 -34.01
N LYS A 229 23.56 -10.20 -32.79
CA LYS A 229 23.27 -8.84 -32.37
C LYS A 229 24.42 -8.28 -31.52
N ASN A 230 24.83 -7.06 -31.79
CA ASN A 230 25.81 -6.28 -31.01
C ASN A 230 27.15 -7.03 -30.72
N GLY A 231 27.57 -7.93 -31.62
CA GLY A 231 28.76 -8.77 -31.40
C GLY A 231 28.57 -9.91 -30.40
N GLY A 232 27.33 -10.28 -30.11
CA GLY A 232 26.90 -11.24 -29.12
C GLY A 232 26.24 -10.58 -27.92
N GLN A 233 25.06 -11.04 -27.58
CA GLN A 233 24.34 -10.57 -26.39
C GLN A 233 23.52 -11.67 -25.76
N ASP A 234 23.41 -11.62 -24.44
CA ASP A 234 22.49 -12.44 -23.66
C ASP A 234 21.35 -11.57 -23.13
N THR A 235 20.12 -12.07 -23.23
CA THR A 235 18.94 -11.37 -22.76
C THR A 235 18.21 -12.23 -21.72
N LEU A 236 18.04 -11.70 -20.51
CA LEU A 236 17.23 -12.30 -19.45
C LEU A 236 15.85 -11.67 -19.49
N ILE A 237 14.82 -12.49 -19.70
CA ILE A 237 13.42 -12.08 -19.73
C ILE A 237 12.74 -12.59 -18.47
N THR A 238 12.06 -11.71 -17.76
CA THR A 238 11.28 -12.08 -16.57
C THR A 238 9.84 -11.62 -16.73
N ARG A 239 8.92 -12.47 -16.26
CA ARG A 239 7.47 -12.21 -16.34
C ARG A 239 6.83 -12.51 -14.99
N VAL A 240 5.91 -11.67 -14.58
CA VAL A 240 5.14 -11.84 -13.35
C VAL A 240 3.65 -11.67 -13.64
N THR A 241 2.83 -12.50 -12.99
CA THR A 241 1.38 -12.34 -12.93
C THR A 241 1.02 -12.23 -11.47
N GLU A 242 0.45 -11.10 -11.09
CA GLU A 242 0.13 -10.80 -9.69
C GLU A 242 -1.22 -10.10 -9.60
N ALA A 243 -1.85 -10.20 -8.44
CA ALA A 243 -3.02 -9.46 -8.07
C ALA A 243 -2.74 -8.74 -6.75
N LEU A 244 -3.04 -7.45 -6.70
CA LEU A 244 -3.09 -6.66 -5.48
C LEU A 244 -4.52 -6.21 -5.30
N HIS A 245 -5.13 -6.59 -4.20
CA HIS A 245 -6.54 -6.30 -3.91
C HIS A 245 -6.66 -5.58 -2.58
N PRO A 246 -7.16 -4.35 -2.55
CA PRO A 246 -7.49 -3.66 -1.32
C PRO A 246 -8.78 -4.27 -0.77
N ASN A 247 -8.71 -4.81 0.44
CA ASN A 247 -9.87 -5.44 1.06
C ASN A 247 -10.97 -4.39 1.32
N GLY A 248 -12.20 -4.74 0.97
CA GLY A 248 -13.35 -3.85 1.08
C GLY A 248 -13.66 -3.03 -0.18
N PHE A 249 -12.85 -3.15 -1.25
CA PHE A 249 -13.05 -2.42 -2.50
C PHE A 249 -13.24 -3.38 -3.68
N SER A 250 -14.03 -2.97 -4.66
CA SER A 250 -14.21 -3.66 -5.94
C SER A 250 -13.56 -2.86 -7.07
N PHE A 251 -12.92 -3.59 -7.97
CA PHE A 251 -12.41 -3.03 -9.21
C PHE A 251 -13.54 -3.01 -10.27
N GLU A 252 -14.05 -1.83 -10.55
CA GLU A 252 -15.15 -1.57 -11.49
C GLU A 252 -14.74 -0.50 -12.50
N PRO A 253 -13.86 -0.82 -13.46
CA PRO A 253 -13.39 0.15 -14.45
C PRO A 253 -14.50 0.54 -15.41
N THR A 254 -14.46 1.76 -15.91
CA THR A 254 -15.40 2.28 -16.92
C THR A 254 -15.34 1.46 -18.21
N GLU A 255 -14.12 1.07 -18.63
CA GLU A 255 -13.92 0.21 -19.79
C GLU A 255 -13.37 -1.16 -19.35
N LYS A 256 -14.03 -2.23 -19.78
CA LYS A 256 -13.58 -3.59 -19.50
C LYS A 256 -12.50 -4.01 -20.49
N LYS A 257 -11.29 -4.28 -19.99
CA LYS A 257 -10.14 -4.75 -20.76
C LYS A 257 -9.64 -6.09 -20.21
N LEU A 258 -8.96 -6.86 -21.04
CA LEU A 258 -8.34 -8.10 -20.61
C LEU A 258 -7.14 -7.83 -19.68
N ILE A 259 -6.37 -6.79 -19.96
CA ILE A 259 -5.19 -6.37 -19.19
C ILE A 259 -5.21 -4.85 -19.11
N TYR A 260 -4.93 -4.34 -17.92
CA TYR A 260 -4.87 -2.91 -17.62
C TYR A 260 -3.41 -2.46 -17.47
N ASN A 261 -3.10 -1.23 -17.88
CA ASN A 261 -1.83 -0.60 -17.56
C ASN A 261 -1.84 -0.07 -16.10
N ASP A 262 -0.69 0.41 -15.60
CA ASP A 262 -0.59 0.87 -14.21
C ASP A 262 -1.47 2.09 -13.91
N THR A 263 -1.67 2.98 -14.88
CA THR A 263 -2.50 4.17 -14.70
C THR A 263 -3.97 3.81 -14.61
N GLU A 264 -4.45 2.94 -15.51
CA GLU A 264 -5.84 2.47 -15.52
C GLU A 264 -6.18 1.62 -14.29
N LEU A 265 -5.20 0.81 -13.82
CA LEU A 265 -5.38 -0.10 -12.71
C LEU A 265 -5.52 0.64 -11.37
N TRP A 266 -4.73 1.73 -11.18
CA TRP A 266 -4.65 2.44 -9.90
C TRP A 266 -5.36 3.80 -9.90
N THR A 267 -6.18 4.10 -10.90
CA THR A 267 -7.00 5.31 -10.90
C THR A 267 -8.17 5.17 -9.92
N SER A 268 -8.50 6.23 -9.21
CA SER A 268 -9.63 6.27 -8.26
C SER A 268 -10.97 5.93 -8.89
N ALA A 269 -11.18 6.31 -10.16
CA ALA A 269 -12.42 6.02 -10.89
C ALA A 269 -12.68 4.52 -11.12
N SER A 270 -11.65 3.67 -11.04
CA SER A 270 -11.76 2.23 -11.25
C SER A 270 -12.12 1.45 -9.98
N TRP A 271 -12.16 2.09 -8.82
CA TRP A 271 -12.38 1.43 -7.55
C TRP A 271 -13.63 1.95 -6.85
N LYS A 272 -14.40 1.05 -6.26
CA LYS A 272 -15.58 1.38 -5.44
C LYS A 272 -15.55 0.60 -4.15
N ARG A 273 -15.91 1.26 -3.04
CA ARG A 273 -16.05 0.60 -1.75
C ARG A 273 -17.29 -0.29 -1.74
N LYS A 274 -17.16 -1.48 -1.16
CA LYS A 274 -18.24 -2.47 -0.98
C LYS A 274 -18.51 -2.80 0.48
N MET A 275 -17.48 -2.76 1.33
CA MET A 275 -17.64 -3.02 2.75
C MET A 275 -17.95 -1.75 3.54
N PRO A 276 -18.59 -1.87 4.72
CA PRO A 276 -18.72 -0.77 5.66
C PRO A 276 -17.35 -0.17 5.99
N HIS A 277 -17.27 1.15 6.11
CA HIS A 277 -15.97 1.82 6.29
C HIS A 277 -15.22 1.37 7.55
N LYS A 278 -15.94 1.10 8.67
CA LYS A 278 -15.34 0.66 9.93
C LYS A 278 -14.64 -0.71 9.88
N THR A 279 -14.92 -1.52 8.85
CA THR A 279 -14.26 -2.81 8.65
C THR A 279 -12.99 -2.72 7.81
N ILE A 280 -12.66 -1.53 7.28
CA ILE A 280 -11.53 -1.30 6.39
C ILE A 280 -10.38 -0.67 7.17
N PRO A 281 -9.36 -1.43 7.60
CA PRO A 281 -8.28 -0.91 8.41
C PRO A 281 -7.22 -0.21 7.56
N MET A 282 -7.61 0.85 6.88
CA MET A 282 -6.72 1.70 6.09
C MET A 282 -7.01 3.16 6.38
N ALA A 283 -5.98 3.99 6.60
CA ALA A 283 -6.15 5.43 6.77
C ALA A 283 -4.98 6.18 6.12
N LYS A 284 -5.26 7.43 5.74
CA LYS A 284 -4.31 8.38 5.16
C LYS A 284 -4.17 9.57 6.10
N LEU A 285 -2.94 9.85 6.48
CA LEU A 285 -2.57 11.05 7.24
C LEU A 285 -1.74 11.95 6.33
N VAL A 286 -2.05 13.25 6.30
CA VAL A 286 -1.29 14.25 5.54
C VAL A 286 -0.78 15.32 6.50
N THR A 287 0.53 15.57 6.46
CA THR A 287 1.25 16.52 7.33
C THR A 287 2.27 17.32 6.54
N ASN A 288 2.83 18.39 7.11
CA ASN A 288 3.94 19.13 6.52
C ASN A 288 5.34 18.64 6.96
N GLY A 289 5.44 17.44 7.47
CA GLY A 289 6.70 16.82 7.91
C GLY A 289 6.79 16.64 9.41
#